data_2116d26a802b9d6685a76ea804c29054
#
_entry.id   2116d26a802b9d6685a76ea804c29054
#
_cell.length_a   1.000
_cell.length_b   1.000
_cell.length_c   1.000
_cell.angle_alpha   90.00
_cell.angle_beta   90.00
_cell.angle_gamma   90.00
#
_symmetry.space_group_name_H-M   'P 1'
#
loop_
_entity.id
_entity.type
_entity.pdbx_description
1 polymer ?
#
loop_
_entity_poly.entity_id
_entity_poly.type
_entity_poly.pdbx_seq_one_letter_code
_entity_poly.pdbx_strand_id
1 'polypeptide(L)'
;MGEPLLPIVAEITVDRPIERVWDVLVGAATLPKWLGAMDYHPKVGTTFFIQEDPERRAAGDTGGATHCDIKLMQPPHRFNFTWYVPGTPETLVQFGLDTEVASGTVVRLMHDGWDDFEREAIGDFYDQLAGGWQNTVLPALKRMAEQT
;
A
#
# COMPACT_ATOMS: atom_id res chain seq x y z
N MET A 1 -9.45 -13.50 25.09
CA MET A 1 -8.10 -13.19 24.64
C MET A 1 -7.81 -13.91 23.36
N GLY A 2 -7.76 -13.21 22.27
CA GLY A 2 -7.40 -13.77 20.98
C GLY A 2 -5.90 -13.79 20.76
N GLU A 3 -5.47 -14.51 19.74
CA GLU A 3 -4.08 -14.46 19.32
C GLU A 3 -3.76 -13.08 18.76
N PRO A 4 -2.54 -12.57 18.97
CA PRO A 4 -2.15 -11.30 18.38
C PRO A 4 -2.17 -11.37 16.87
N LEU A 5 -2.56 -10.27 16.23
CA LEU A 5 -2.51 -10.14 14.78
C LEU A 5 -1.07 -9.80 14.39
N LEU A 6 -0.47 -10.68 13.59
CA LEU A 6 0.90 -10.50 13.13
C LEU A 6 0.94 -9.47 11.99
N PRO A 7 2.13 -8.87 11.74
CA PRO A 7 2.27 -8.02 10.55
C PRO A 7 1.89 -8.78 9.28
N ILE A 8 1.18 -8.12 8.38
CA ILE A 8 0.94 -8.66 7.04
C ILE A 8 2.22 -8.45 6.25
N VAL A 9 2.74 -9.52 5.65
CA VAL A 9 3.95 -9.47 4.83
C VAL A 9 3.62 -10.02 3.45
N ALA A 10 4.02 -9.28 2.42
CA ALA A 10 3.84 -9.70 1.04
C ALA A 10 5.09 -9.34 0.24
N GLU A 11 5.33 -10.04 -0.85
CA GLU A 11 6.53 -9.85 -1.65
C GLU A 11 6.26 -10.18 -3.11
N ILE A 12 6.88 -9.40 -4.01
CA ILE A 12 6.83 -9.69 -5.43
C ILE A 12 8.15 -9.27 -6.08
N THR A 13 8.56 -10.00 -7.11
CA THR A 13 9.73 -9.63 -7.91
C THR A 13 9.27 -9.00 -9.22
N VAL A 14 9.84 -7.85 -9.56
CA VAL A 14 9.53 -7.09 -10.77
C VAL A 14 10.74 -7.13 -11.69
N ASP A 15 10.54 -7.49 -12.95
CA ASP A 15 11.62 -7.60 -13.94
C ASP A 15 11.94 -6.23 -14.55
N ARG A 16 12.33 -5.29 -13.69
CA ARG A 16 12.74 -3.92 -14.08
C ARG A 16 13.72 -3.37 -13.05
N PRO A 17 14.55 -2.39 -13.45
CA PRO A 17 15.48 -1.74 -12.51
C PRO A 17 14.73 -1.04 -11.37
N ILE A 18 15.41 -0.91 -10.23
CA ILE A 18 14.81 -0.36 -9.01
C ILE A 18 14.28 1.08 -9.22
N GLU A 19 14.98 1.89 -10.02
CA GLU A 19 14.54 3.26 -10.30
C GLU A 19 13.20 3.29 -11.03
N ARG A 20 13.00 2.37 -11.97
CA ARG A 20 11.73 2.26 -12.69
C ARG A 20 10.61 1.83 -11.76
N VAL A 21 10.87 0.84 -10.91
CA VAL A 21 9.87 0.34 -9.96
C VAL A 21 9.51 1.44 -8.95
N TRP A 22 10.52 2.17 -8.47
CA TRP A 22 10.30 3.30 -7.58
C TRP A 22 9.40 4.36 -8.23
N ASP A 23 9.69 4.74 -9.47
CA ASP A 23 8.91 5.75 -10.18
C ASP A 23 7.45 5.35 -10.33
N VAL A 24 7.17 4.08 -10.56
CA VAL A 24 5.80 3.56 -10.63
C VAL A 24 5.16 3.49 -9.25
N LEU A 25 5.94 3.07 -8.24
CA LEU A 25 5.44 2.96 -6.87
C LEU A 25 4.92 4.30 -6.35
N VAL A 26 5.70 5.36 -6.50
CA VAL A 26 5.39 6.66 -5.87
C VAL A 26 4.88 7.72 -6.85
N GLY A 27 4.83 7.42 -8.15
CA GLY A 27 4.48 8.42 -9.17
C GLY A 27 3.09 9.00 -9.00
N ALA A 28 2.95 10.32 -9.21
CA ALA A 28 1.67 11.00 -9.10
C ALA A 28 0.63 10.45 -10.08
N ALA A 29 1.08 9.99 -11.25
CA ALA A 29 0.20 9.44 -12.27
C ALA A 29 0.03 7.92 -12.16
N THR A 30 0.89 7.23 -11.42
CA THR A 30 0.90 5.78 -11.38
C THR A 30 0.31 5.19 -10.10
N LEU A 31 0.68 5.70 -8.94
CA LEU A 31 0.17 5.17 -7.68
C LEU A 31 -1.36 5.16 -7.63
N PRO A 32 -2.08 6.22 -8.04
CA PRO A 32 -3.54 6.17 -8.05
C PRO A 32 -4.11 5.03 -8.89
N LYS A 33 -3.40 4.61 -9.93
CA LYS A 33 -3.86 3.55 -10.81
C LYS A 33 -3.69 2.15 -10.22
N TRP A 34 -2.51 1.86 -9.63
CA TRP A 34 -2.30 0.52 -9.09
C TRP A 34 -2.85 0.35 -7.67
N LEU A 35 -3.01 1.44 -6.92
CA LEU A 35 -3.52 1.38 -5.55
C LEU A 35 -4.97 1.87 -5.43
N GLY A 36 -5.47 2.61 -6.40
CA GLY A 36 -6.83 3.18 -6.33
C GLY A 36 -6.91 4.41 -5.43
N ALA A 37 -5.83 5.18 -5.34
CA ALA A 37 -5.76 6.33 -4.45
C ALA A 37 -6.41 7.58 -5.04
N MET A 38 -6.95 8.41 -4.15
CA MET A 38 -7.52 9.74 -4.45
C MET A 38 -6.67 10.80 -3.77
N ASP A 39 -6.55 11.96 -4.40
CA ASP A 39 -5.84 13.14 -3.86
C ASP A 39 -4.38 12.86 -3.49
N TYR A 40 -3.73 12.02 -4.28
CA TYR A 40 -2.35 11.62 -4.01
C TYR A 40 -1.34 12.64 -4.52
N HIS A 41 -0.43 13.04 -3.63
CA HIS A 41 0.74 13.86 -3.97
C HIS A 41 1.98 13.18 -3.41
N PRO A 42 3.02 12.93 -4.20
CA PRO A 42 4.22 12.22 -3.74
C PRO A 42 5.11 13.09 -2.86
N LYS A 43 4.62 13.41 -1.67
CA LYS A 43 5.33 14.29 -0.74
C LYS A 43 5.02 13.88 0.70
N VAL A 44 6.07 13.75 1.53
CA VAL A 44 5.93 13.48 2.96
C VAL A 44 5.10 14.59 3.61
N GLY A 45 4.18 14.19 4.47
CA GLY A 45 3.29 15.11 5.18
C GLY A 45 1.96 15.33 4.49
N THR A 46 1.74 14.75 3.31
CA THR A 46 0.44 14.82 2.63
C THR A 46 -0.39 13.57 2.92
N THR A 47 -1.71 13.70 2.74
CA THR A 47 -2.66 12.61 2.96
C THR A 47 -3.34 12.26 1.65
N PHE A 48 -3.47 10.97 1.37
CA PHE A 48 -4.30 10.49 0.26
C PHE A 48 -5.34 9.49 0.79
N PHE A 49 -6.30 9.11 -0.06
CA PHE A 49 -7.45 8.32 0.35
C PHE A 49 -7.64 7.14 -0.57
N ILE A 50 -8.08 6.01 -0.01
CA ILE A 50 -8.46 4.84 -0.80
C ILE A 50 -9.94 4.62 -0.59
N GLN A 51 -10.74 4.86 -1.64
CA GLN A 51 -12.19 4.69 -1.63
C GLN A 51 -12.57 3.44 -2.39
N GLU A 52 -13.16 2.49 -1.68
CA GLU A 52 -13.57 1.21 -2.29
C GLU A 52 -14.90 1.28 -3.03
N ASP A 53 -15.75 2.26 -2.68
CA ASP A 53 -17.04 2.46 -3.35
C ASP A 53 -16.81 3.17 -4.69
N PRO A 54 -17.09 2.49 -5.84
CA PRO A 54 -16.86 3.10 -7.14
C PRO A 54 -17.65 4.38 -7.40
N GLU A 55 -18.88 4.47 -6.89
CA GLU A 55 -19.70 5.67 -7.07
C GLU A 55 -19.14 6.86 -6.31
N ARG A 56 -18.72 6.63 -5.05
CA ARG A 56 -18.09 7.68 -4.25
C ARG A 56 -16.75 8.10 -4.84
N ARG A 57 -15.98 7.14 -5.31
CA ARG A 57 -14.69 7.43 -5.95
C ARG A 57 -14.89 8.32 -7.18
N ALA A 58 -15.84 7.98 -8.04
CA ALA A 58 -16.13 8.77 -9.25
C ALA A 58 -16.62 10.17 -8.90
N ALA A 59 -17.31 10.34 -7.78
CA ALA A 59 -17.82 11.63 -7.32
C ALA A 59 -16.79 12.44 -6.53
N GLY A 60 -15.60 11.88 -6.29
CA GLY A 60 -14.58 12.53 -5.45
C GLY A 60 -14.92 12.52 -3.97
N ASP A 61 -15.83 11.63 -3.54
CA ASP A 61 -16.31 11.54 -2.16
C ASP A 61 -15.40 10.64 -1.34
N THR A 62 -14.73 11.20 -0.33
CA THR A 62 -13.84 10.46 0.57
C THR A 62 -14.54 9.92 1.81
N GLY A 63 -15.87 10.02 1.88
CA GLY A 63 -16.63 9.48 3.01
C GLY A 63 -16.44 7.97 3.15
N GLY A 64 -16.01 7.53 4.36
CA GLY A 64 -15.73 6.12 4.63
C GLY A 64 -14.43 5.59 4.03
N ALA A 65 -13.65 6.45 3.37
CA ALA A 65 -12.38 6.04 2.75
C ALA A 65 -11.30 5.77 3.79
N THR A 66 -10.34 4.94 3.40
CA THR A 66 -9.11 4.75 4.18
C THR A 66 -8.21 5.97 4.00
N HIS A 67 -7.69 6.49 5.10
CA HIS A 67 -6.76 7.63 5.11
C HIS A 67 -5.33 7.12 5.16
N CYS A 68 -4.47 7.72 4.33
CA CYS A 68 -3.07 7.33 4.23
C CYS A 68 -2.19 8.58 4.30
N ASP A 69 -1.49 8.75 5.43
CA ASP A 69 -0.56 9.87 5.62
C ASP A 69 0.85 9.41 5.26
N ILE A 70 1.49 10.09 4.30
CA ILE A 70 2.84 9.73 3.86
C ILE A 70 3.84 10.14 4.95
N LYS A 71 4.56 9.16 5.49
CA LYS A 71 5.49 9.36 6.60
C LYS A 71 6.95 9.33 6.19
N LEU A 72 7.29 8.58 5.13
CA LEU A 72 8.67 8.41 4.71
C LEU A 72 8.77 8.17 3.22
N MET A 73 9.69 8.85 2.57
CA MET A 73 10.05 8.60 1.16
C MET A 73 11.57 8.69 1.06
N GLN A 74 12.22 7.54 0.91
CA GLN A 74 13.67 7.44 0.74
C GLN A 74 13.95 6.73 -0.59
N PRO A 75 14.02 7.49 -1.70
CA PRO A 75 14.26 6.90 -3.01
C PRO A 75 15.60 6.18 -3.07
N PRO A 76 15.67 5.04 -3.74
CA PRO A 76 14.55 4.27 -4.29
C PRO A 76 14.15 3.09 -3.40
N HIS A 77 14.38 3.14 -2.08
CA HIS A 77 14.34 1.97 -1.20
C HIS A 77 13.16 1.90 -0.24
N ARG A 78 12.65 3.04 0.25
CA ARG A 78 11.64 3.02 1.32
C ARG A 78 10.51 4.01 1.06
N PHE A 79 9.26 3.53 1.25
CA PHE A 79 8.06 4.36 1.13
C PHE A 79 7.06 3.87 2.17
N ASN A 80 6.75 4.72 3.16
CA ASN A 80 5.85 4.37 4.26
C ASN A 80 4.68 5.33 4.33
N PHE A 81 3.49 4.81 4.60
CA PHE A 81 2.31 5.63 4.85
C PHE A 81 1.40 4.92 5.85
N THR A 82 0.61 5.70 6.58
CA THR A 82 -0.37 5.16 7.51
C THR A 82 -1.57 4.59 6.75
N TRP A 83 -2.36 3.78 7.45
CA TRP A 83 -3.57 3.16 6.90
C TRP A 83 -4.59 3.11 8.02
N TYR A 84 -5.63 3.94 7.94
CA TYR A 84 -6.68 3.95 8.97
C TYR A 84 -7.98 4.53 8.42
N VAL A 85 -9.08 4.11 9.03
CA VAL A 85 -10.39 4.74 8.83
C VAL A 85 -10.63 5.63 10.07
N PRO A 86 -11.18 6.86 9.91
CA PRO A 86 -11.43 7.73 11.07
C PRO A 86 -12.22 7.01 12.17
N GLY A 87 -11.74 7.11 13.41
CA GLY A 87 -12.34 6.42 14.54
C GLY A 87 -11.74 5.05 14.84
N THR A 88 -10.80 4.58 14.04
CA THR A 88 -10.08 3.32 14.29
C THR A 88 -8.61 3.58 14.53
N PRO A 89 -7.89 2.63 15.17
CA PRO A 89 -6.45 2.76 15.35
C PRO A 89 -5.70 2.84 14.02
N GLU A 90 -4.61 3.60 13.99
CA GLU A 90 -3.74 3.67 12.83
C GLU A 90 -2.91 2.41 12.68
N THR A 91 -2.74 1.98 11.43
CA THR A 91 -1.75 0.98 11.05
C THR A 91 -0.73 1.61 10.11
N LEU A 92 0.35 0.91 9.81
CA LEU A 92 1.43 1.44 8.98
C LEU A 92 1.75 0.47 7.84
N VAL A 93 1.78 0.99 6.63
CA VAL A 93 2.21 0.25 5.44
C VAL A 93 3.63 0.68 5.08
N GLN A 94 4.52 -0.29 4.91
CA GLN A 94 5.93 -0.05 4.61
C GLN A 94 6.32 -0.82 3.36
N PHE A 95 6.77 -0.10 2.33
CA PHE A 95 7.35 -0.69 1.14
C PHE A 95 8.86 -0.64 1.23
N GLY A 96 9.52 -1.76 0.90
CA GLY A 96 10.96 -1.83 0.77
C GLY A 96 11.31 -2.39 -0.60
N LEU A 97 12.21 -1.72 -1.31
CA LEU A 97 12.69 -2.13 -2.62
C LEU A 97 14.16 -2.44 -2.55
N ASP A 98 14.55 -3.61 -3.06
CA ASP A 98 15.96 -4.03 -3.14
C ASP A 98 16.24 -4.58 -4.52
N THR A 99 17.46 -4.33 -5.00
CA THR A 99 17.94 -4.83 -6.29
C THR A 99 18.18 -6.33 -6.20
N GLU A 100 17.71 -7.07 -7.20
CA GLU A 100 18.05 -8.49 -7.33
C GLU A 100 19.20 -8.72 -8.30
N VAL A 101 19.81 -9.92 -8.21
CA VAL A 101 21.04 -10.27 -8.94
C VAL A 101 20.87 -10.20 -10.46
N ALA A 102 19.66 -10.41 -10.97
CA ALA A 102 19.40 -10.42 -12.43
C ALA A 102 18.82 -9.10 -12.94
N SER A 103 19.18 -7.98 -12.32
CA SER A 103 18.72 -6.61 -12.65
C SER A 103 17.22 -6.38 -12.44
N GLY A 104 16.57 -7.26 -11.69
CA GLY A 104 15.21 -7.04 -11.25
C GLY A 104 15.15 -6.35 -9.90
N THR A 105 13.95 -6.17 -9.40
CA THR A 105 13.67 -5.55 -8.10
C THR A 105 12.75 -6.43 -7.27
N VAL A 106 13.12 -6.65 -6.01
CA VAL A 106 12.23 -7.27 -5.04
C VAL A 106 11.49 -6.17 -4.32
N VAL A 107 10.16 -6.24 -4.34
CA VAL A 107 9.28 -5.33 -3.59
C VAL A 107 8.72 -6.09 -2.41
N ARG A 108 9.03 -5.62 -1.21
CA ARG A 108 8.49 -6.19 0.03
C ARG A 108 7.55 -5.20 0.67
N LEU A 109 6.42 -5.71 1.15
CA LEU A 109 5.43 -4.91 1.86
C LEU A 109 5.24 -5.48 3.25
N MET A 110 5.22 -4.59 4.25
CA MET A 110 4.82 -4.94 5.61
C MET A 110 3.71 -4.00 6.04
N HIS A 111 2.58 -4.55 6.48
CA HIS A 111 1.45 -3.80 7.00
C HIS A 111 1.29 -4.20 8.46
N ASP A 112 1.66 -3.32 9.38
CA ASP A 112 1.78 -3.58 10.79
C ASP A 112 0.98 -2.57 11.61
N GLY A 113 0.97 -2.74 12.93
CA GLY A 113 0.23 -1.86 13.83
C GLY A 113 -1.12 -2.40 14.24
N TRP A 114 -1.29 -3.71 14.20
CA TRP A 114 -2.56 -4.37 14.51
C TRP A 114 -2.80 -4.61 16.00
N ASP A 115 -1.89 -4.17 16.87
CA ASP A 115 -1.93 -4.47 18.32
C ASP A 115 -3.19 -3.96 19.01
N ASP A 116 -3.75 -2.85 18.53
CA ASP A 116 -4.95 -2.26 19.10
C ASP A 116 -6.25 -2.83 18.53
N PHE A 117 -6.15 -3.83 17.68
CA PHE A 117 -7.32 -4.51 17.10
C PHE A 117 -7.52 -5.89 17.71
N GLU A 118 -8.78 -6.27 17.87
CA GLU A 118 -9.13 -7.62 18.32
C GLU A 118 -9.40 -8.49 17.10
N ARG A 119 -8.77 -9.68 17.08
CA ARG A 119 -8.90 -10.62 15.97
C ARG A 119 -10.36 -10.98 15.68
N GLU A 120 -11.16 -11.15 16.72
CA GLU A 120 -12.57 -11.50 16.56
C GLU A 120 -13.37 -10.40 15.87
N ALA A 121 -12.96 -9.14 16.05
CA ALA A 121 -13.65 -8.00 15.46
C ALA A 121 -13.27 -7.77 14.00
N ILE A 122 -12.00 -8.02 13.60
CA ILE A 122 -11.51 -7.65 12.27
C ILE A 122 -10.85 -8.79 11.51
N GLY A 123 -10.93 -10.04 12.03
CA GLY A 123 -10.23 -11.17 11.42
C GLY A 123 -10.48 -11.34 9.93
N ASP A 124 -11.74 -11.23 9.50
CA ASP A 124 -12.09 -11.36 8.08
C ASP A 124 -11.51 -10.22 7.24
N PHE A 125 -11.57 -8.99 7.74
CA PHE A 125 -11.00 -7.83 7.07
C PHE A 125 -9.47 -7.96 6.95
N TYR A 126 -8.83 -8.37 8.04
CA TYR A 126 -7.38 -8.60 8.06
C TYR A 126 -6.97 -9.66 7.02
N ASP A 127 -7.69 -10.77 6.96
CA ASP A 127 -7.39 -11.84 6.01
C ASP A 127 -7.61 -11.39 4.56
N GLN A 128 -8.67 -10.63 4.30
CA GLN A 128 -8.95 -10.06 2.98
C GLN A 128 -7.86 -9.09 2.56
N LEU A 129 -7.40 -8.26 3.49
CA LEU A 129 -6.34 -7.28 3.21
C LEU A 129 -5.02 -7.98 2.92
N ALA A 130 -4.68 -9.01 3.69
CA ALA A 130 -3.46 -9.79 3.44
C ALA A 130 -3.49 -10.43 2.04
N GLY A 131 -4.63 -11.04 1.68
CA GLY A 131 -4.81 -11.62 0.36
C GLY A 131 -4.79 -10.56 -0.73
N GLY A 132 -5.40 -9.40 -0.50
CA GLY A 132 -5.43 -8.31 -1.46
C GLY A 132 -4.04 -7.76 -1.78
N TRP A 133 -3.20 -7.56 -0.77
CA TRP A 133 -1.83 -7.10 -1.00
C TRP A 133 -1.07 -8.07 -1.89
N GLN A 134 -1.08 -9.35 -1.56
CA GLN A 134 -0.28 -10.35 -2.28
C GLN A 134 -0.85 -10.70 -3.66
N ASN A 135 -2.18 -10.80 -3.78
CA ASN A 135 -2.81 -11.38 -4.96
C ASN A 135 -3.40 -10.34 -5.92
N THR A 136 -3.59 -9.10 -5.48
CA THR A 136 -4.21 -8.04 -6.28
C THR A 136 -3.32 -6.82 -6.44
N VAL A 137 -2.88 -6.24 -5.34
CA VAL A 137 -2.19 -4.93 -5.35
C VAL A 137 -0.76 -5.04 -5.87
N LEU A 138 0.05 -5.94 -5.30
CA LEU A 138 1.43 -6.12 -5.78
C LEU A 138 1.47 -6.58 -7.24
N PRO A 139 0.62 -7.52 -7.70
CA PRO A 139 0.59 -7.84 -9.14
C PRO A 139 0.22 -6.67 -10.02
N ALA A 140 -0.66 -5.77 -9.57
CA ALA A 140 -1.00 -4.56 -10.33
C ALA A 140 0.20 -3.64 -10.48
N LEU A 141 0.94 -3.42 -9.39
CA LEU A 141 2.19 -2.66 -9.42
C LEU A 141 3.19 -3.27 -10.39
N LYS A 142 3.37 -4.60 -10.32
CA LYS A 142 4.28 -5.33 -11.19
C LYS A 142 3.91 -5.14 -12.66
N ARG A 143 2.64 -5.33 -13.01
CA ARG A 143 2.18 -5.17 -14.39
C ARG A 143 2.46 -3.77 -14.91
N MET A 144 2.18 -2.76 -14.09
CA MET A 144 2.41 -1.37 -14.49
C MET A 144 3.90 -1.07 -14.66
N ALA A 145 4.74 -1.55 -13.75
CA ALA A 145 6.18 -1.33 -13.83
C ALA A 145 6.82 -2.03 -15.03
N GLU A 146 6.28 -3.19 -15.43
CA GLU A 146 6.81 -3.97 -16.55
C GLU A 146 6.28 -3.51 -17.91
N GLN A 147 5.26 -2.66 -17.94
CA GLN A 147 4.80 -2.01 -19.16
C GLN A 147 5.75 -0.87 -19.51
N THR A 148 6.15 -0.79 -20.75
CA THR A 148 7.03 0.28 -21.23
C THR A 148 6.32 1.17 -22.22
#